data_3e3d57be2b090cf5cf23d87360714daf
#
_entry.id   3e3d57be2b090cf5cf23d87360714daf
#
_cell.length_a   1.000
_cell.length_b   1.000
_cell.length_c   1.000
_cell.angle_alpha   90.00
_cell.angle_beta   90.00
_cell.angle_gamma   90.00
#
_symmetry.space_group_name_H-M   'P 1'
#
loop_
_entity.id
_entity.type
_entity.pdbx_description
1 polymer ?
#
loop_
_entity_poly.entity_id
_entity_poly.type
_entity_poly.pdbx_seq_one_letter_code
_entity_poly.pdbx_strand_id
1 'polypeptide(L)'
;LTGSANETAAHIQHNPRMTVMFCAFSGKPLILRLFGTARAIHRNDVEWDTFYQHFPEDISARQIFHMQVDIVQISCGFGVPLMNYESKREELPRWAAKKGESGIQDYWRDNNQVSLDGLETHILDLNMPPKV
;
A
#
# COMPACT_ATOMS: atom_id res chain seq x y z
N LEU A 1 1.56 -4.59 -0.02
CA LEU A 1 2.54 -5.66 0.03
C LEU A 1 3.92 -5.13 0.41
N THR A 2 4.80 -6.02 0.88
CA THR A 2 6.19 -5.68 1.22
C THR A 2 6.99 -5.40 -0.05
N GLY A 3 7.76 -4.33 -0.01
CA GLY A 3 8.68 -3.89 -1.06
C GLY A 3 9.75 -2.97 -0.45
N SER A 4 10.65 -2.42 -1.27
CA SER A 4 11.80 -1.62 -0.81
C SER A 4 11.42 -0.30 -0.13
N ALA A 5 10.26 0.26 -0.44
CA ALA A 5 9.80 1.53 0.12
C ALA A 5 8.60 1.36 1.05
N ASN A 6 8.46 2.26 2.02
CA ASN A 6 7.30 2.34 2.92
C ASN A 6 6.86 3.80 3.16
N GLU A 7 7.07 4.64 2.16
CA GLU A 7 6.89 6.10 2.18
C GLU A 7 5.48 6.51 2.58
N THR A 8 4.46 5.93 1.91
CA THR A 8 3.07 6.29 2.20
C THR A 8 2.70 6.02 3.66
N ALA A 9 3.17 4.91 4.25
CA ALA A 9 2.89 4.59 5.65
C ALA A 9 3.54 5.60 6.61
N ALA A 10 4.77 6.02 6.33
CA ALA A 10 5.44 7.05 7.11
C ALA A 10 4.72 8.40 6.99
N HIS A 11 4.44 8.84 5.76
CA HIS A 11 3.90 10.18 5.50
C HIS A 11 2.48 10.37 6.04
N ILE A 12 1.58 9.39 5.92
CA ILE A 12 0.20 9.56 6.42
C ILE A 12 0.09 9.62 7.94
N GLN A 13 1.09 9.17 8.68
CA GLN A 13 1.15 9.36 10.14
C GLN A 13 1.36 10.84 10.51
N HIS A 14 2.06 11.60 9.66
CA HIS A 14 2.33 13.03 9.85
C HIS A 14 1.28 13.90 9.18
N ASN A 15 0.82 13.50 8.00
CA ASN A 15 -0.21 14.18 7.24
C ASN A 15 -1.12 13.14 6.58
N PRO A 16 -2.33 12.93 7.11
CA PRO A 16 -3.22 11.86 6.66
C PRO A 16 -3.86 12.11 5.29
N ARG A 17 -3.55 13.22 4.63
CA ARG A 17 -4.09 13.51 3.30
C ARG A 17 -3.59 12.49 2.28
N MET A 18 -4.53 11.92 1.53
CA MET A 18 -4.23 10.98 0.45
C MET A 18 -5.02 11.35 -0.82
N THR A 19 -4.36 11.15 -1.95
CA THR A 19 -5.01 11.22 -3.27
C THR A 19 -4.77 9.90 -4.00
N VAL A 20 -5.84 9.28 -4.46
CA VAL A 20 -5.77 8.11 -5.36
C VAL A 20 -6.25 8.53 -6.73
N MET A 21 -5.47 8.21 -7.77
CA MET A 21 -5.76 8.58 -9.15
C MET A 21 -5.87 7.32 -10.02
N PHE A 22 -6.93 7.27 -10.80
CA PHE A 22 -7.15 6.24 -11.82
C PHE A 22 -7.18 6.89 -13.20
N CYS A 23 -6.44 6.32 -14.16
CA CYS A 23 -6.40 6.75 -15.55
C CYS A 23 -6.97 5.66 -16.44
N ALA A 24 -7.86 6.04 -17.36
CA ALA A 24 -8.39 5.12 -18.37
C ALA A 24 -7.35 4.94 -19.49
N PHE A 25 -6.60 3.85 -19.45
CA PHE A 25 -5.62 3.51 -20.49
C PHE A 25 -6.25 2.84 -21.72
N SER A 26 -7.55 2.55 -21.69
CA SER A 26 -8.31 2.00 -22.81
C SER A 26 -9.72 2.56 -22.81
N GLY A 27 -10.41 2.49 -23.93
CA GLY A 27 -11.78 2.95 -24.07
C GLY A 27 -11.91 4.48 -24.03
N LYS A 28 -12.96 4.98 -23.36
CA LYS A 28 -13.24 6.42 -23.28
C LYS A 28 -12.22 7.10 -22.34
N PRO A 29 -11.58 8.22 -22.78
CA PRO A 29 -10.59 8.91 -21.95
C PRO A 29 -11.24 9.48 -20.68
N LEU A 30 -10.59 9.22 -19.52
CA LEU A 30 -11.09 9.68 -18.22
C LEU A 30 -9.95 9.60 -17.20
N ILE A 31 -9.91 10.59 -16.30
CA ILE A 31 -9.14 10.51 -15.05
C ILE A 31 -10.11 10.67 -13.89
N LEU A 32 -10.07 9.73 -12.96
CA LEU A 32 -10.78 9.79 -11.67
C LEU A 32 -9.76 10.06 -10.56
N ARG A 33 -10.03 11.06 -9.72
CA ARG A 33 -9.25 11.32 -8.50
C ARG A 33 -10.15 11.25 -7.28
N LEU A 34 -9.68 10.55 -6.27
CA LEU A 34 -10.28 10.48 -4.96
C LEU A 34 -9.35 11.22 -3.99
N PHE A 35 -9.87 12.24 -3.32
CA PHE A 35 -9.15 13.00 -2.29
C PHE A 35 -9.78 12.71 -0.94
N GLY A 36 -8.96 12.59 0.09
CA GLY A 36 -9.48 12.34 1.42
C GLY A 36 -8.38 12.18 2.47
N THR A 37 -8.77 11.64 3.61
CA THR A 37 -7.89 11.32 4.71
C THR A 37 -7.73 9.81 4.85
N ALA A 38 -6.50 9.36 5.08
CA ALA A 38 -6.18 7.93 5.17
C ALA A 38 -5.45 7.60 6.47
N ARG A 39 -5.59 6.36 6.89
CA ARG A 39 -4.78 5.74 7.94
C ARG A 39 -4.26 4.39 7.47
N ALA A 40 -3.12 3.96 7.98
CA ALA A 40 -2.66 2.61 7.82
C ALA A 40 -3.29 1.71 8.90
N ILE A 41 -3.69 0.52 8.50
CA ILE A 41 -4.13 -0.58 9.36
C ILE A 41 -3.06 -1.65 9.26
N HIS A 42 -2.51 -2.07 10.38
CA HIS A 42 -1.41 -3.01 10.47
C HIS A 42 -1.86 -4.34 11.08
N ARG A 43 -1.01 -5.36 11.01
CA ARG A 43 -1.36 -6.72 11.44
C ARG A 43 -1.79 -6.83 12.92
N ASN A 44 -1.28 -5.94 13.79
CA ASN A 44 -1.62 -5.93 15.22
C ASN A 44 -2.88 -5.12 15.53
N ASP A 45 -3.47 -4.42 14.54
CA ASP A 45 -4.70 -3.67 14.74
C ASP A 45 -5.90 -4.61 14.83
N VAL A 46 -6.82 -4.32 15.74
CA VAL A 46 -8.04 -5.11 15.96
C VAL A 46 -8.95 -5.18 14.73
N GLU A 47 -8.80 -4.25 13.80
CA GLU A 47 -9.56 -4.16 12.56
C GLU A 47 -8.90 -4.93 11.40
N TRP A 48 -7.67 -5.46 11.58
CA TRP A 48 -6.91 -6.09 10.51
C TRP A 48 -7.73 -7.14 9.76
N ASP A 49 -8.27 -8.12 10.46
CA ASP A 49 -9.00 -9.23 9.85
C ASP A 49 -10.26 -8.75 9.11
N THR A 50 -10.94 -7.73 9.65
CA THR A 50 -12.14 -7.13 9.03
C THR A 50 -11.83 -6.53 7.67
N PHE A 51 -10.67 -5.90 7.50
CA PHE A 51 -10.28 -5.31 6.23
C PHE A 51 -9.54 -6.32 5.34
N TYR A 52 -8.71 -7.19 5.91
CA TYR A 52 -7.87 -8.11 5.15
C TYR A 52 -8.69 -9.16 4.40
N GLN A 53 -9.84 -9.58 4.90
CA GLN A 53 -10.75 -10.50 4.22
C GLN A 53 -11.18 -10.06 2.80
N HIS A 54 -11.04 -8.77 2.47
CA HIS A 54 -11.35 -8.23 1.14
C HIS A 54 -10.22 -8.41 0.12
N PHE A 55 -9.09 -8.98 0.52
CA PHE A 55 -7.91 -9.19 -0.32
C PHE A 55 -7.54 -10.68 -0.37
N PRO A 56 -6.89 -11.14 -1.46
CA PRO A 56 -6.27 -12.46 -1.45
C PRO A 56 -5.21 -12.56 -0.35
N GLU A 57 -5.09 -13.73 0.23
CA GLU A 57 -4.01 -14.01 1.19
C GLU A 57 -2.63 -13.79 0.55
N ASP A 58 -1.77 -13.05 1.26
CA ASP A 58 -0.41 -12.78 0.84
C ASP A 58 0.50 -12.61 2.07
N ILE A 59 1.51 -13.45 2.18
CA ILE A 59 2.46 -13.41 3.31
C ILE A 59 3.25 -12.11 3.37
N SER A 60 3.34 -11.37 2.27
CA SER A 60 4.01 -10.08 2.20
C SER A 60 3.11 -8.89 2.54
N ALA A 61 1.83 -9.13 2.86
CA ALA A 61 0.93 -8.07 3.31
C ALA A 61 1.44 -7.47 4.63
N ARG A 62 1.66 -6.17 4.67
CA ARG A 62 2.20 -5.46 5.85
C ARG A 62 1.25 -4.40 6.40
N GLN A 63 0.42 -3.82 5.55
CA GLN A 63 -0.55 -2.79 5.92
C GLN A 63 -1.65 -2.66 4.88
N ILE A 64 -2.78 -2.11 5.30
CA ILE A 64 -3.91 -1.72 4.47
C ILE A 64 -4.11 -0.22 4.67
N PHE A 65 -4.27 0.54 3.57
CA PHE A 65 -4.64 1.94 3.67
C PHE A 65 -6.16 2.07 3.59
N HIS A 66 -6.76 2.52 4.69
CA HIS A 66 -8.18 2.86 4.74
C HIS A 66 -8.33 4.36 4.54
N MET A 67 -9.01 4.76 3.47
CA MET A 67 -9.20 6.16 3.10
C MET A 67 -10.67 6.55 3.19
N GLN A 68 -10.96 7.57 3.98
CA GLN A 68 -12.23 8.28 3.92
C GLN A 68 -12.18 9.26 2.76
N VAL A 69 -13.03 9.04 1.76
CA VAL A 69 -13.10 9.90 0.57
C VAL A 69 -13.97 11.12 0.87
N ASP A 70 -13.40 12.31 0.70
CA ASP A 70 -14.08 13.58 0.91
C ASP A 70 -14.53 14.21 -0.41
N ILE A 71 -13.68 14.09 -1.47
CA ILE A 71 -13.93 14.69 -2.77
C ILE A 71 -13.64 13.68 -3.87
N VAL A 72 -14.56 13.60 -4.83
CA VAL A 72 -14.39 12.86 -6.08
C VAL A 72 -14.32 13.84 -7.25
N GLN A 73 -13.25 13.77 -8.02
CA GLN A 73 -13.05 14.63 -9.20
C GLN A 73 -12.87 13.77 -10.44
N ILE A 74 -13.59 14.14 -11.50
CA ILE A 74 -13.45 13.56 -12.84
C ILE A 74 -12.92 14.62 -13.77
N SER A 75 -11.98 14.25 -14.64
CA SER A 75 -11.47 15.08 -15.73
C SER A 75 -11.38 14.31 -17.04
N CYS A 76 -11.26 15.03 -18.17
CA CYS A 76 -11.40 14.46 -19.50
C CYS A 76 -10.39 13.36 -19.88
N GLY A 77 -9.20 13.36 -19.26
CA GLY A 77 -8.18 12.34 -19.53
C GLY A 77 -7.59 12.35 -20.95
N PHE A 78 -7.76 13.41 -21.73
CA PHE A 78 -7.31 13.46 -23.14
C PHE A 78 -5.80 13.31 -23.32
N GLY A 79 -5.00 13.60 -22.30
CA GLY A 79 -3.56 13.38 -22.29
C GLY A 79 -3.12 11.99 -21.81
N VAL A 80 -4.05 11.13 -21.42
CA VAL A 80 -3.73 9.75 -20.99
C VAL A 80 -3.43 8.91 -22.24
N PRO A 81 -2.27 8.24 -22.31
CA PRO A 81 -1.93 7.41 -23.46
C PRO A 81 -2.79 6.13 -23.48
N LEU A 82 -3.02 5.60 -24.67
CA LEU A 82 -3.60 4.26 -24.82
C LEU A 82 -2.54 3.20 -24.51
N MET A 83 -2.89 2.22 -23.67
CA MET A 83 -2.00 1.13 -23.28
C MET A 83 -2.80 -0.19 -23.20
N ASN A 84 -2.19 -1.27 -23.66
CA ASN A 84 -2.75 -2.60 -23.51
C ASN A 84 -2.20 -3.27 -22.25
N TYR A 85 -3.08 -3.85 -21.44
CA TYR A 85 -2.65 -4.71 -20.34
C TYR A 85 -2.16 -6.04 -20.89
N GLU A 86 -0.92 -6.42 -20.60
CA GLU A 86 -0.32 -7.66 -21.06
C GLU A 86 -0.50 -8.77 -20.01
N SER A 87 0.07 -8.58 -18.82
CA SER A 87 -0.01 -9.59 -17.74
C SER A 87 0.40 -9.01 -16.40
N LYS A 88 0.13 -9.74 -15.33
CA LYS A 88 0.74 -9.49 -14.01
C LYS A 88 2.17 -10.04 -13.99
N ARG A 89 3.04 -9.34 -13.25
CA ARG A 89 4.38 -9.85 -12.92
C ARG A 89 4.30 -10.80 -11.72
N GLU A 90 5.04 -11.89 -11.79
CA GLU A 90 5.09 -12.91 -10.74
C GLU A 90 6.35 -12.81 -9.84
N GLU A 91 7.22 -11.83 -10.10
CA GLU A 91 8.48 -11.69 -9.37
C GLU A 91 8.26 -11.41 -7.89
N LEU A 92 7.35 -10.51 -7.54
CA LEU A 92 7.09 -10.16 -6.15
C LEU A 92 6.46 -11.32 -5.34
N PRO A 93 5.42 -12.02 -5.82
CA PRO A 93 4.91 -13.21 -5.14
C PRO A 93 5.97 -14.32 -4.98
N ARG A 94 6.77 -14.59 -6.00
CA ARG A 94 7.86 -15.60 -5.94
C ARG A 94 8.94 -15.20 -4.94
N TRP A 95 9.32 -13.92 -4.91
CA TRP A 95 10.27 -13.40 -3.95
C TRP A 95 9.75 -13.54 -2.52
N ALA A 96 8.49 -13.17 -2.28
CA ALA A 96 7.86 -13.28 -0.96
C ALA A 96 7.76 -14.74 -0.51
N ALA A 97 7.31 -15.64 -1.37
CA ALA A 97 7.26 -17.08 -1.09
C ALA A 97 8.65 -17.67 -0.75
N LYS A 98 9.70 -17.26 -1.50
CA LYS A 98 11.08 -17.68 -1.21
C LYS A 98 11.60 -17.16 0.13
N LYS A 99 11.23 -15.95 0.52
CA LYS A 99 11.61 -15.35 1.80
C LYS A 99 10.95 -16.05 2.97
N GLY A 100 9.70 -16.47 2.82
CA GLY A 100 8.86 -16.92 3.92
C GLY A 100 8.57 -15.81 4.92
N GLU A 101 7.78 -16.11 5.94
CA GLU A 101 7.34 -15.09 6.89
C GLU A 101 8.50 -14.46 7.69
N SER A 102 9.42 -15.28 8.20
CA SER A 102 10.59 -14.77 8.92
C SER A 102 11.47 -13.88 8.05
N GLY A 103 11.72 -14.28 6.80
CA GLY A 103 12.52 -13.48 5.87
C GLY A 103 11.83 -12.19 5.42
N ILE A 104 10.50 -12.12 5.44
CA ILE A 104 9.74 -10.87 5.25
C ILE A 104 9.92 -9.96 6.46
N GLN A 105 9.83 -10.49 7.68
CA GLN A 105 10.07 -9.71 8.90
C GLN A 105 11.50 -9.17 8.99
N ASP A 106 12.50 -9.97 8.60
CA ASP A 106 13.88 -9.50 8.51
C ASP A 106 14.02 -8.36 7.49
N TYR A 107 13.34 -8.50 6.34
CA TYR A 107 13.31 -7.44 5.33
C TYR A 107 12.70 -6.14 5.85
N TRP A 108 11.67 -6.19 6.70
CA TRP A 108 11.12 -5.00 7.36
C TRP A 108 12.13 -4.34 8.28
N ARG A 109 12.92 -5.13 9.03
CA ARG A 109 14.00 -4.61 9.90
C ARG A 109 15.07 -3.87 9.12
N ASP A 110 15.44 -4.42 7.96
CA ASP A 110 16.55 -3.90 7.17
C ASP A 110 16.16 -2.71 6.27
N ASN A 111 14.89 -2.66 5.80
CA ASN A 111 14.54 -1.80 4.67
C ASN A 111 13.28 -0.94 4.85
N ASN A 112 12.44 -1.19 5.87
CA ASN A 112 11.13 -0.56 5.92
C ASN A 112 10.85 0.27 7.17
N GLN A 113 11.83 0.49 8.04
CA GLN A 113 11.62 1.22 9.29
C GLN A 113 11.53 2.73 9.11
N VAL A 114 12.22 3.26 8.09
CA VAL A 114 12.36 4.70 7.88
C VAL A 114 12.11 5.02 6.40
N SER A 115 11.42 6.13 6.12
CA SER A 115 11.25 6.66 4.77
C SER A 115 12.54 7.32 4.25
N LEU A 116 12.58 7.66 2.96
CA LEU A 116 13.73 8.33 2.34
C LEU A 116 14.03 9.70 2.96
N ASP A 117 13.02 10.37 3.50
CA ASP A 117 13.12 11.68 4.17
C ASP A 117 13.23 11.58 5.70
N GLY A 118 13.45 10.36 6.23
CA GLY A 118 13.79 10.15 7.63
C GLY A 118 12.60 10.00 8.59
N LEU A 119 11.37 9.83 8.08
CA LEU A 119 10.19 9.60 8.92
C LEU A 119 10.08 8.13 9.31
N GLU A 120 9.82 7.84 10.57
CA GLU A 120 9.61 6.48 11.07
C GLU A 120 8.28 5.90 10.59
N THR A 121 8.28 4.61 10.29
CA THR A 121 7.09 3.87 9.84
C THR A 121 6.45 3.07 10.96
N HIS A 122 7.15 2.82 12.05
CA HIS A 122 6.78 1.96 13.18
C HIS A 122 6.36 0.54 12.77
N ILE A 123 6.84 0.09 11.59
CA ILE A 123 6.38 -1.17 10.98
C ILE A 123 6.58 -2.39 11.88
N LEU A 124 7.65 -2.43 12.66
CA LEU A 124 7.95 -3.58 13.52
C LEU A 124 6.96 -3.66 14.68
N ASP A 125 6.76 -2.55 15.38
CA ASP A 125 5.87 -2.50 16.55
C ASP A 125 4.40 -2.76 16.16
N LEU A 126 4.02 -2.32 14.96
CA LEU A 126 2.64 -2.42 14.45
C LEU A 126 2.32 -3.76 13.76
N ASN A 127 3.33 -4.58 13.41
CA ASN A 127 3.11 -5.82 12.66
C ASN A 127 3.72 -7.06 13.29
N MET A 128 4.61 -6.92 14.26
CA MET A 128 5.25 -8.07 14.91
C MET A 128 4.59 -8.33 16.26
N PRO A 129 4.61 -9.59 16.75
CA PRO A 129 4.14 -9.88 18.08
C PRO A 129 4.92 -9.04 19.11
N PRO A 130 4.26 -8.57 20.18
CA PRO A 130 4.95 -7.84 21.24
C PRO A 130 6.10 -8.68 21.79
N LYS A 131 7.23 -8.04 22.05
CA LYS A 131 8.35 -8.71 22.73
C LYS A 131 7.85 -9.13 24.13
N VAL A 132 7.86 -10.42 24.38
CA VAL A 132 7.58 -11.00 25.70
C VAL A 132 8.75 -10.73 26.63
#